data_79f91bd7f1f3e10787fc61ad65b40b2a
#
_entry.id   79f91bd7f1f3e10787fc61ad65b40b2a
#
_cell.length_a   1.000
_cell.length_b   1.000
_cell.length_c   1.000
_cell.angle_alpha   90.00
_cell.angle_beta   90.00
_cell.angle_gamma   90.00
#
_symmetry.space_group_name_H-M   'P 1'
#
loop_
_entity.id
_entity.type
_entity.pdbx_description
1 polymer ?
#
loop_
_entity_poly.entity_id
_entity_poly.type
_entity_poly.pdbx_seq_one_letter_code
_entity_poly.pdbx_strand_id
1 'polypeptide(L)'
;MTSSSAATAVTALAPETLQSWFKEHRDLVVIDVRSAAEFESMHIRGSYNVPLPLLSEHTDELAARLGSRVVLVCQSGVRAEQARQRMATVGLDTAYVLSGGAPGFSAAGGDVVKGKDRWDLERQVRLVAGSLVVLGLAGGKFVSPKIRTLAGVIGTGLTFSAATNTCAMGQALSAMPWNKAAKEPTRESAILQLPVKAAEDAAA
;
A
#
# COMPACT_ATOMS: atom_id res chain seq x y z
N MET A 1 -23.98 27.97 29.20
CA MET A 1 -22.90 27.53 28.30
C MET A 1 -22.96 26.01 28.25
N THR A 2 -23.80 25.49 27.39
CA THR A 2 -23.98 24.04 27.18
C THR A 2 -23.04 23.60 26.12
N SER A 3 -21.96 22.90 26.50
CA SER A 3 -21.04 22.24 25.59
C SER A 3 -21.79 21.15 24.83
N SER A 4 -22.10 21.42 23.58
CA SER A 4 -22.56 20.40 22.64
C SER A 4 -21.38 19.47 22.35
N SER A 5 -21.30 18.37 23.10
CA SER A 5 -20.50 17.21 22.72
C SER A 5 -21.17 16.60 21.49
N ALA A 6 -20.76 17.06 20.30
CA ALA A 6 -21.08 16.35 19.08
C ALA A 6 -20.54 14.93 19.25
N ALA A 7 -21.45 13.98 19.36
CA ALA A 7 -21.13 12.56 19.37
C ALA A 7 -20.28 12.30 18.11
N THR A 8 -18.99 12.11 18.29
CA THR A 8 -18.10 11.62 17.23
C THR A 8 -18.65 10.24 16.89
N ALA A 9 -19.42 10.15 15.82
CA ALA A 9 -19.91 8.88 15.31
C ALA A 9 -18.71 7.94 15.26
N VAL A 10 -18.80 6.77 15.88
CA VAL A 10 -17.73 5.78 15.93
C VAL A 10 -17.50 5.29 14.50
N THR A 11 -16.64 5.98 13.79
CA THR A 11 -16.29 5.64 12.41
C THR A 11 -15.16 4.61 12.35
N ALA A 12 -14.55 4.29 13.49
CA ALA A 12 -13.51 3.28 13.60
C ALA A 12 -14.14 1.89 13.73
N LEU A 13 -13.80 0.98 12.83
CA LEU A 13 -14.27 -0.39 12.78
C LEU A 13 -13.19 -1.35 13.29
N ALA A 14 -13.53 -2.23 14.23
CA ALA A 14 -12.61 -3.26 14.70
C ALA A 14 -12.39 -4.35 13.63
N PRO A 15 -11.20 -4.98 13.56
CA PRO A 15 -10.92 -6.06 12.63
C PRO A 15 -11.91 -7.24 12.72
N GLU A 16 -12.30 -7.62 13.93
CA GLU A 16 -13.22 -8.72 14.20
C GLU A 16 -14.62 -8.40 13.66
N THR A 17 -15.05 -7.16 13.80
CA THR A 17 -16.33 -6.69 13.25
C THR A 17 -16.32 -6.73 11.74
N LEU A 18 -15.22 -6.36 11.10
CA LEU A 18 -15.09 -6.47 9.64
C LEU A 18 -15.17 -7.93 9.17
N GLN A 19 -14.57 -8.87 9.93
CA GLN A 19 -14.68 -10.31 9.63
C GLN A 19 -16.13 -10.80 9.69
N SER A 20 -16.92 -10.34 10.66
CA SER A 20 -18.33 -10.63 10.74
C SER A 20 -19.09 -10.05 9.55
N TRP A 21 -18.81 -8.80 9.20
CA TRP A 21 -19.47 -8.11 8.10
C TRP A 21 -19.24 -8.77 6.75
N PHE A 22 -18.10 -9.35 6.49
CA PHE A 22 -17.86 -10.14 5.27
C PHE A 22 -18.81 -11.34 5.13
N LYS A 23 -19.31 -11.87 6.24
CA LYS A 23 -20.24 -13.00 6.27
C LYS A 23 -21.70 -12.57 6.18
N GLU A 24 -22.01 -11.41 6.77
CA GLU A 24 -23.38 -10.93 6.98
C GLU A 24 -23.87 -9.99 5.87
N HIS A 25 -22.93 -9.23 5.23
CA HIS A 25 -23.27 -8.14 4.32
C HIS A 25 -22.68 -8.33 2.94
N ARG A 26 -23.54 -8.62 1.96
CA ARG A 26 -23.14 -8.77 0.56
C ARG A 26 -22.87 -7.45 -0.15
N ASP A 27 -23.37 -6.34 0.40
CA ASP A 27 -23.21 -4.96 -0.07
C ASP A 27 -21.96 -4.28 0.50
N LEU A 28 -21.16 -4.99 1.29
CA LEU A 28 -19.93 -4.49 1.88
C LEU A 28 -18.87 -4.23 0.79
N VAL A 29 -18.35 -3.02 0.76
CA VAL A 29 -17.24 -2.62 -0.09
C VAL A 29 -16.06 -2.24 0.77
N VAL A 30 -14.93 -2.90 0.58
CA VAL A 30 -13.68 -2.61 1.28
C VAL A 30 -12.70 -1.97 0.31
N ILE A 31 -12.26 -0.74 0.61
CA ILE A 31 -11.36 0.04 -0.24
C ILE A 31 -10.03 0.22 0.46
N ASP A 32 -8.97 -0.29 -0.15
CA ASP A 32 -7.60 -0.08 0.31
C ASP A 32 -7.02 1.16 -0.38
N VAL A 33 -6.74 2.20 0.42
CA VAL A 33 -6.24 3.49 -0.06
C VAL A 33 -4.71 3.58 -0.07
N ARG A 34 -4.02 2.45 0.07
CA ARG A 34 -2.57 2.36 -0.05
C ARG A 34 -2.12 2.35 -1.51
N SER A 35 -0.81 2.49 -1.72
CA SER A 35 -0.23 2.33 -3.06
C SER A 35 -0.45 0.92 -3.63
N ALA A 36 -0.38 0.78 -4.94
CA ALA A 36 -0.48 -0.51 -5.60
C ALA A 36 0.58 -1.51 -5.13
N ALA A 37 1.78 -1.04 -4.82
CA ALA A 37 2.86 -1.87 -4.30
C ALA A 37 2.56 -2.42 -2.89
N GLU A 38 2.01 -1.60 -1.99
CA GLU A 38 1.57 -2.04 -0.66
C GLU A 38 0.41 -3.04 -0.76
N PHE A 39 -0.55 -2.78 -1.64
CA PHE A 39 -1.68 -3.66 -1.90
C PHE A 39 -1.23 -5.00 -2.46
N GLU A 40 -0.32 -5.00 -3.44
CA GLU A 40 0.24 -6.23 -4.03
C GLU A 40 1.00 -7.07 -2.99
N SER A 41 1.71 -6.42 -2.05
CA SER A 41 2.46 -7.13 -1.01
C SER A 41 1.56 -7.87 -0.01
N MET A 42 0.47 -7.24 0.40
CA MET A 42 -0.56 -7.83 1.26
C MET A 42 -1.82 -6.98 1.20
N HIS A 43 -2.98 -7.58 1.00
CA HIS A 43 -4.28 -6.90 1.09
C HIS A 43 -5.36 -7.81 1.65
N ILE A 44 -6.46 -7.22 2.11
CA ILE A 44 -7.63 -7.96 2.57
C ILE A 44 -8.31 -8.61 1.36
N ARG A 45 -8.63 -9.90 1.46
CA ARG A 45 -9.30 -10.60 0.36
C ARG A 45 -10.65 -9.94 0.04
N GLY A 46 -10.86 -9.63 -1.23
CA GLY A 46 -12.08 -8.97 -1.71
C GLY A 46 -12.06 -7.44 -1.55
N SER A 47 -10.94 -6.84 -1.14
CA SER A 47 -10.79 -5.39 -1.17
C SER A 47 -10.37 -4.87 -2.54
N TYR A 48 -10.71 -3.61 -2.81
CA TYR A 48 -10.39 -2.89 -4.05
C TYR A 48 -9.29 -1.87 -3.78
N ASN A 49 -8.28 -1.79 -4.65
CA ASN A 49 -7.23 -0.80 -4.50
C ASN A 49 -7.58 0.52 -5.17
N VAL A 50 -7.76 1.55 -4.38
CA VAL A 50 -7.97 2.93 -4.84
C VAL A 50 -7.03 3.85 -4.05
N PRO A 51 -5.80 4.08 -4.51
CA PRO A 51 -4.83 4.91 -3.79
C PRO A 51 -5.37 6.28 -3.43
N LEU A 52 -5.00 6.78 -2.23
CA LEU A 52 -5.51 8.05 -1.71
C LEU A 52 -5.40 9.24 -2.68
N PRO A 53 -4.29 9.42 -3.43
CA PRO A 53 -4.22 10.49 -4.43
C PRO A 53 -5.32 10.38 -5.48
N LEU A 54 -5.52 9.17 -6.03
CA LEU A 54 -6.56 8.91 -7.05
C LEU A 54 -7.96 9.12 -6.48
N LEU A 55 -8.22 8.64 -5.26
CA LEU A 55 -9.49 8.86 -4.57
C LEU A 55 -9.76 10.35 -4.36
N SER A 56 -8.73 11.10 -3.94
CA SER A 56 -8.86 12.55 -3.68
C SER A 56 -9.12 13.36 -4.95
N GLU A 57 -8.61 12.92 -6.09
CA GLU A 57 -8.80 13.57 -7.39
C GLU A 57 -10.19 13.29 -7.99
N HIS A 58 -10.74 12.10 -7.72
CA HIS A 58 -11.98 11.63 -8.32
C HIS A 58 -13.05 11.25 -7.29
N THR A 59 -13.11 11.98 -6.17
CA THR A 59 -13.97 11.65 -5.01
C THR A 59 -15.45 11.53 -5.39
N ASP A 60 -15.99 12.49 -6.15
CA ASP A 60 -17.42 12.51 -6.53
C ASP A 60 -17.81 11.27 -7.35
N GLU A 61 -16.98 10.92 -8.31
CA GLU A 61 -17.25 9.83 -9.24
C GLU A 61 -17.14 8.45 -8.55
N LEU A 62 -16.17 8.32 -7.66
CA LEU A 62 -15.99 7.11 -6.86
C LEU A 62 -17.12 6.95 -5.84
N ALA A 63 -17.49 8.03 -5.14
CA ALA A 63 -18.58 8.03 -4.17
C ALA A 63 -19.92 7.69 -4.80
N ALA A 64 -20.20 8.16 -6.02
CA ALA A 64 -21.44 7.87 -6.74
C ALA A 64 -21.64 6.37 -7.04
N ARG A 65 -20.57 5.57 -7.09
CA ARG A 65 -20.63 4.12 -7.30
C ARG A 65 -20.72 3.31 -6.02
N LEU A 66 -20.40 3.92 -4.89
CA LEU A 66 -20.35 3.22 -3.61
C LEU A 66 -21.72 3.19 -2.95
N GLY A 67 -22.03 2.05 -2.33
CA GLY A 67 -23.22 1.90 -1.49
C GLY A 67 -23.03 2.52 -0.12
N SER A 68 -23.96 2.24 0.79
CA SER A 68 -23.97 2.78 2.16
C SER A 68 -22.95 2.13 3.10
N ARG A 69 -22.39 0.97 2.75
CA ARG A 69 -21.51 0.20 3.63
C ARG A 69 -20.11 0.11 3.06
N VAL A 70 -19.31 1.15 3.32
CA VAL A 70 -17.94 1.28 2.83
C VAL A 70 -16.95 1.23 4.00
N VAL A 71 -15.91 0.42 3.87
CA VAL A 71 -14.80 0.36 4.83
C VAL A 71 -13.51 0.77 4.13
N LEU A 72 -12.86 1.78 4.68
CA LEU A 72 -11.60 2.31 4.18
C LEU A 72 -10.44 1.70 4.97
N VAL A 73 -9.44 1.22 4.25
CA VAL A 73 -8.28 0.51 4.80
C VAL A 73 -7.00 1.19 4.37
N CYS A 74 -6.04 1.32 5.30
CA CYS A 74 -4.67 1.66 4.96
C CYS A 74 -3.68 0.91 5.87
N GLN A 75 -2.48 1.43 6.07
CA GLN A 75 -1.48 0.81 6.95
C GLN A 75 -1.81 0.95 8.44
N SER A 76 -2.25 2.14 8.88
CA SER A 76 -2.43 2.48 10.30
C SER A 76 -3.74 3.21 10.62
N GLY A 77 -4.57 3.51 9.63
CA GLY A 77 -5.81 4.29 9.77
C GLY A 77 -5.70 5.75 9.30
N VAL A 78 -4.51 6.37 9.31
CA VAL A 78 -4.35 7.80 8.99
C VAL A 78 -4.81 8.15 7.56
N ARG A 79 -4.31 7.45 6.53
CA ARG A 79 -4.71 7.68 5.13
C ARG A 79 -6.19 7.34 4.91
N ALA A 80 -6.69 6.31 5.59
CA ALA A 80 -8.09 5.92 5.51
C ALA A 80 -9.01 7.01 6.10
N GLU A 81 -8.61 7.65 7.20
CA GLU A 81 -9.35 8.77 7.77
C GLU A 81 -9.35 10.00 6.84
N GLN A 82 -8.23 10.30 6.19
CA GLN A 82 -8.18 11.35 5.18
C GLN A 82 -9.13 11.06 4.00
N ALA A 83 -9.17 9.80 3.55
CA ALA A 83 -10.10 9.37 2.51
C ALA A 83 -11.56 9.50 2.96
N ARG A 84 -11.88 9.09 4.21
CA ARG A 84 -13.20 9.24 4.79
C ARG A 84 -13.67 10.70 4.81
N GLN A 85 -12.79 11.60 5.27
CA GLN A 85 -13.08 13.03 5.29
C GLN A 85 -13.37 13.58 3.89
N ARG A 86 -12.60 13.14 2.87
CA ARG A 86 -12.85 13.51 1.48
C ARG A 86 -14.20 12.99 0.99
N MET A 87 -14.53 11.74 1.26
CA MET A 87 -15.83 11.15 0.87
C MET A 87 -17.00 11.83 1.58
N ALA A 88 -16.84 12.25 2.83
CA ALA A 88 -17.87 12.98 3.56
C ALA A 88 -18.20 14.34 2.90
N THR A 89 -17.25 15.02 2.26
CA THR A 89 -17.53 16.29 1.55
C THR A 89 -18.45 16.13 0.34
N VAL A 90 -18.59 14.93 -0.18
CA VAL A 90 -19.45 14.61 -1.34
C VAL A 90 -20.69 13.78 -0.94
N GLY A 91 -21.02 13.77 0.36
CA GLY A 91 -22.24 13.16 0.89
C GLY A 91 -22.12 11.67 1.26
N LEU A 92 -20.92 11.06 1.20
CA LEU A 92 -20.66 9.71 1.69
C LEU A 92 -20.04 9.74 3.09
N ASP A 93 -20.83 10.11 4.11
CA ASP A 93 -20.43 10.26 5.51
C ASP A 93 -20.49 8.95 6.32
N THR A 94 -21.07 7.89 5.74
CA THR A 94 -21.25 6.58 6.36
C THR A 94 -20.04 5.63 6.22
N ALA A 95 -18.92 6.09 5.66
CA ALA A 95 -17.74 5.27 5.50
C ALA A 95 -17.04 5.01 6.85
N TYR A 96 -16.60 3.78 7.06
CA TYR A 96 -15.87 3.34 8.25
C TYR A 96 -14.36 3.27 7.98
N VAL A 97 -13.56 3.42 9.02
CA VAL A 97 -12.11 3.28 8.96
C VAL A 97 -11.69 2.04 9.75
N LEU A 98 -10.98 1.13 9.12
CA LEU A 98 -10.49 -0.07 9.79
C LEU A 98 -9.37 0.26 10.78
N SER A 99 -9.60 -0.05 12.05
CA SER A 99 -8.62 0.12 13.13
C SER A 99 -7.42 -0.80 12.90
N GLY A 100 -6.20 -0.26 13.04
CA GLY A 100 -4.96 -1.01 12.80
C GLY A 100 -4.69 -1.35 11.33
N GLY A 101 -5.57 -0.96 10.42
CA GLY A 101 -5.41 -1.15 8.97
C GLY A 101 -5.28 -2.61 8.53
N ALA A 102 -4.71 -2.84 7.35
CA ALA A 102 -4.52 -4.18 6.81
C ALA A 102 -3.62 -5.08 7.70
N PRO A 103 -2.53 -4.59 8.33
CA PRO A 103 -1.76 -5.39 9.28
C PRO A 103 -2.56 -5.80 10.52
N GLY A 104 -3.37 -4.90 11.08
CA GLY A 104 -4.23 -5.20 12.22
C GLY A 104 -5.27 -6.27 11.89
N PHE A 105 -5.87 -6.20 10.71
CA PHE A 105 -6.79 -7.23 10.22
C PHE A 105 -6.12 -8.60 10.08
N SER A 106 -4.91 -8.63 9.51
CA SER A 106 -4.10 -9.86 9.40
C SER A 106 -3.72 -10.43 10.77
N ALA A 107 -3.34 -9.58 11.73
CA ALA A 107 -3.00 -9.99 13.10
C ALA A 107 -4.20 -10.57 13.87
N ALA A 108 -5.41 -10.07 13.59
CA ALA A 108 -6.66 -10.60 14.13
C ALA A 108 -7.16 -11.88 13.43
N GLY A 109 -6.34 -12.49 12.57
CA GLY A 109 -6.69 -13.72 11.85
C GLY A 109 -7.62 -13.52 10.66
N GLY A 110 -7.77 -12.29 10.18
CA GLY A 110 -8.56 -11.99 8.99
C GLY A 110 -7.95 -12.56 7.71
N ASP A 111 -8.79 -12.87 6.73
CA ASP A 111 -8.34 -13.44 5.46
C ASP A 111 -7.67 -12.38 4.58
N VAL A 112 -6.37 -12.52 4.39
CA VAL A 112 -5.54 -11.64 3.58
C VAL A 112 -4.87 -12.40 2.44
N VAL A 113 -4.75 -11.73 1.30
CA VAL A 113 -3.91 -12.19 0.19
C VAL A 113 -2.52 -11.63 0.41
N LYS A 114 -1.55 -12.50 0.56
CA LYS A 114 -0.13 -12.13 0.62
C LYS A 114 0.48 -12.32 -0.76
N GLY A 115 1.05 -11.25 -1.29
CA GLY A 115 1.84 -11.31 -2.52
C GLY A 115 3.19 -11.98 -2.30
N LYS A 116 4.00 -12.02 -3.35
CA LYS A 116 5.38 -12.48 -3.22
C LYS A 116 6.13 -11.50 -2.35
N ASP A 117 6.73 -11.99 -1.26
CA ASP A 117 7.67 -11.21 -0.46
C ASP A 117 8.82 -10.75 -1.37
N ARG A 118 8.81 -9.48 -1.70
CA ARG A 118 9.92 -8.86 -2.43
C ARG A 118 10.89 -8.31 -1.39
N TRP A 119 12.15 -8.66 -1.57
CA TRP A 119 13.19 -8.05 -0.76
C TRP A 119 13.22 -6.55 -1.03
N ASP A 120 13.26 -5.75 0.02
CA ASP A 120 13.44 -4.31 -0.10
C ASP A 120 14.65 -4.00 -1.00
N LEU A 121 14.50 -3.02 -1.87
CA LEU A 121 15.56 -2.62 -2.79
C LEU A 121 16.88 -2.33 -2.05
N GLU A 122 16.78 -1.69 -0.89
CA GLU A 122 17.92 -1.40 -0.03
C GLU A 122 18.64 -2.68 0.43
N ARG A 123 17.89 -3.71 0.82
CA ARG A 123 18.44 -5.02 1.19
C ARG A 123 19.14 -5.69 0.01
N GLN A 124 18.58 -5.59 -1.19
CA GLN A 124 19.19 -6.10 -2.42
C GLN A 124 20.49 -5.36 -2.73
N VAL A 125 20.50 -4.03 -2.65
CA VAL A 125 21.69 -3.19 -2.85
C VAL A 125 22.80 -3.56 -1.87
N ARG A 126 22.47 -3.70 -0.58
CA ARG A 126 23.45 -4.09 0.45
C ARG A 126 24.04 -5.48 0.19
N LEU A 127 23.21 -6.44 -0.21
CA LEU A 127 23.65 -7.79 -0.53
C LEU A 127 24.61 -7.77 -1.73
N VAL A 128 24.21 -7.13 -2.84
CA VAL A 128 25.00 -7.10 -4.07
C VAL A 128 26.33 -6.36 -3.84
N ALA A 129 26.27 -5.16 -3.24
CA ALA A 129 27.47 -4.37 -2.96
C ALA A 129 28.41 -5.08 -2.00
N GLY A 130 27.89 -5.62 -0.91
CA GLY A 130 28.68 -6.38 0.08
C GLY A 130 29.32 -7.62 -0.53
N SER A 131 28.57 -8.39 -1.34
CA SER A 131 29.08 -9.58 -2.02
C SER A 131 30.22 -9.23 -2.99
N LEU A 132 30.08 -8.16 -3.77
CA LEU A 132 31.13 -7.71 -4.70
C LEU A 132 32.40 -7.27 -3.98
N VAL A 133 32.28 -6.60 -2.83
CA VAL A 133 33.43 -6.22 -2.01
C VAL A 133 34.14 -7.47 -1.46
N VAL A 134 33.39 -8.43 -0.90
CA VAL A 134 33.96 -9.68 -0.39
C VAL A 134 34.65 -10.48 -1.49
N LEU A 135 34.00 -10.64 -2.65
CA LEU A 135 34.57 -11.31 -3.81
C LEU A 135 35.81 -10.59 -4.35
N GLY A 136 35.80 -9.26 -4.39
CA GLY A 136 36.96 -8.45 -4.79
C GLY A 136 38.17 -8.62 -3.86
N LEU A 137 37.94 -8.67 -2.55
CA LEU A 137 38.98 -8.88 -1.55
C LEU A 137 39.52 -10.32 -1.59
N ALA A 138 38.62 -11.32 -1.62
CA ALA A 138 39.00 -12.74 -1.68
C ALA A 138 39.75 -13.04 -2.98
N GLY A 139 39.23 -12.60 -4.14
CA GLY A 139 39.90 -12.75 -5.44
C GLY A 139 41.25 -12.03 -5.50
N GLY A 140 41.36 -10.90 -4.84
CA GLY A 140 42.61 -10.15 -4.69
C GLY A 140 43.66 -10.86 -3.83
N LYS A 141 43.23 -11.73 -2.91
CA LYS A 141 44.11 -12.53 -2.08
C LYS A 141 44.54 -13.84 -2.76
N PHE A 142 43.62 -14.54 -3.39
CA PHE A 142 43.82 -15.91 -3.86
C PHE A 142 44.10 -16.04 -5.37
N VAL A 143 43.70 -15.03 -6.18
CA VAL A 143 43.82 -15.11 -7.64
C VAL A 143 44.78 -14.05 -8.19
N SER A 144 44.50 -12.74 -7.99
CA SER A 144 45.37 -11.66 -8.45
C SER A 144 45.17 -10.39 -7.66
N PRO A 145 46.25 -9.70 -7.23
CA PRO A 145 46.18 -8.43 -6.48
C PRO A 145 45.35 -7.34 -7.21
N LYS A 146 45.30 -7.38 -8.54
CA LYS A 146 44.51 -6.43 -9.35
C LYS A 146 43.02 -6.49 -9.08
N ILE A 147 42.49 -7.64 -8.63
CA ILE A 147 41.05 -7.82 -8.34
C ILE A 147 40.62 -6.98 -7.12
N ARG A 148 41.55 -6.59 -6.25
CA ARG A 148 41.26 -5.69 -5.12
C ARG A 148 40.75 -4.32 -5.55
N THR A 149 41.09 -3.86 -6.75
CA THR A 149 40.59 -2.59 -7.28
C THR A 149 39.07 -2.59 -7.42
N LEU A 150 38.45 -3.74 -7.66
CA LEU A 150 36.98 -3.89 -7.68
C LEU A 150 36.35 -3.48 -6.34
N ALA A 151 36.90 -3.98 -5.23
CA ALA A 151 36.41 -3.59 -3.90
C ALA A 151 36.57 -2.09 -3.64
N GLY A 152 37.68 -1.50 -4.09
CA GLY A 152 37.91 -0.04 -4.02
C GLY A 152 36.89 0.76 -4.83
N VAL A 153 36.62 0.36 -6.05
CA VAL A 153 35.63 1.01 -6.94
C VAL A 153 34.23 0.95 -6.31
N ILE A 154 33.81 -0.21 -5.80
CA ILE A 154 32.51 -0.35 -5.16
C ILE A 154 32.42 0.52 -3.90
N GLY A 155 33.47 0.51 -3.04
CA GLY A 155 33.51 1.33 -1.83
C GLY A 155 33.44 2.82 -2.13
N THR A 156 34.22 3.30 -3.10
CA THR A 156 34.18 4.70 -3.56
C THR A 156 32.82 5.07 -4.13
N GLY A 157 32.22 4.19 -4.94
CA GLY A 157 30.88 4.38 -5.50
C GLY A 157 29.80 4.49 -4.43
N LEU A 158 29.87 3.68 -3.37
CA LEU A 158 28.95 3.76 -2.23
C LEU A 158 29.12 5.06 -1.45
N THR A 159 30.35 5.51 -1.21
CA THR A 159 30.63 6.79 -0.54
C THR A 159 30.10 7.97 -1.36
N PHE A 160 30.33 7.97 -2.67
CA PHE A 160 29.80 8.98 -3.57
C PHE A 160 28.27 8.99 -3.59
N SER A 161 27.66 7.80 -3.65
CA SER A 161 26.20 7.61 -3.59
C SER A 161 25.60 8.21 -2.32
N ALA A 162 26.26 8.01 -1.17
CA ALA A 162 25.81 8.57 0.10
C ALA A 162 25.90 10.11 0.13
N ALA A 163 26.95 10.68 -0.46
CA ALA A 163 27.16 12.13 -0.51
C ALA A 163 26.20 12.84 -1.47
N THR A 164 25.86 12.20 -2.60
CA THR A 164 25.02 12.79 -3.66
C THR A 164 23.55 12.36 -3.61
N ASN A 165 23.20 11.47 -2.70
CA ASN A 165 21.88 10.81 -2.63
C ASN A 165 21.47 10.13 -3.97
N THR A 166 22.45 9.68 -4.76
CA THR A 166 22.26 9.06 -6.07
C THR A 166 22.87 7.67 -6.08
N CYS A 167 22.03 6.62 -6.14
CA CYS A 167 22.50 5.23 -6.12
C CYS A 167 22.33 4.59 -7.50
N ALA A 168 23.42 4.53 -8.29
CA ALA A 168 23.40 3.87 -9.61
C ALA A 168 23.01 2.38 -9.51
N MET A 169 23.47 1.67 -8.48
CA MET A 169 23.11 0.27 -8.23
C MET A 169 21.62 0.14 -7.89
N GLY A 170 21.07 1.05 -7.08
CA GLY A 170 19.64 1.09 -6.79
C GLY A 170 18.81 1.33 -8.04
N GLN A 171 19.23 2.23 -8.92
CA GLN A 171 18.56 2.47 -10.21
C GLN A 171 18.62 1.23 -11.11
N ALA A 172 19.76 0.58 -11.22
CA ALA A 172 19.91 -0.63 -11.99
C ALA A 172 19.03 -1.77 -11.47
N LEU A 173 19.00 -1.98 -10.15
CA LEU A 173 18.18 -3.00 -9.52
C LEU A 173 16.68 -2.68 -9.62
N SER A 174 16.28 -1.41 -9.52
CA SER A 174 14.86 -1.00 -9.68
C SER A 174 14.32 -1.27 -11.08
N ALA A 175 15.18 -1.23 -12.10
CA ALA A 175 14.82 -1.54 -13.48
C ALA A 175 14.60 -3.04 -13.74
N MET A 176 15.03 -3.90 -12.82
CA MET A 176 14.90 -5.35 -12.97
C MET A 176 13.44 -5.81 -12.92
N PRO A 177 13.06 -6.87 -13.66
CA PRO A 177 11.66 -7.33 -13.76
C PRO A 177 11.02 -7.63 -12.40
N TRP A 178 11.79 -8.17 -11.46
CA TRP A 178 11.32 -8.52 -10.11
C TRP A 178 11.15 -7.33 -9.17
N ASN A 179 11.71 -6.17 -9.51
CA ASN A 179 11.59 -4.93 -8.75
C ASN A 179 10.64 -3.92 -9.38
N LYS A 180 10.05 -4.24 -10.54
CA LYS A 180 9.02 -3.38 -11.12
C LYS A 180 7.87 -3.26 -10.15
N ALA A 181 7.57 -2.03 -9.73
CA ALA A 181 6.40 -1.74 -8.91
C ALA A 181 5.12 -2.16 -9.65
N ALA A 182 4.11 -2.58 -8.90
CA ALA A 182 2.77 -2.71 -9.42
C ALA A 182 2.36 -1.38 -10.10
N LYS A 183 1.74 -1.45 -11.26
CA LYS A 183 1.18 -0.25 -11.88
C LYS A 183 0.12 0.33 -10.95
N GLU A 184 0.26 1.61 -10.61
CA GLU A 184 -0.82 2.31 -9.92
C GLU A 184 -2.10 2.21 -10.75
N PRO A 185 -3.26 1.93 -10.10
CA PRO A 185 -4.53 1.87 -10.83
C PRO A 185 -4.80 3.22 -11.50
N THR A 186 -5.26 3.15 -12.73
CA THR A 186 -5.79 4.34 -13.43
C THR A 186 -7.22 4.62 -12.94
N ARG A 187 -7.70 5.86 -13.15
CA ARG A 187 -9.09 6.22 -12.88
C ARG A 187 -10.09 5.18 -13.43
N GLU A 188 -9.95 4.84 -14.70
CA GLU A 188 -10.85 3.87 -15.34
C GLU A 188 -10.79 2.49 -14.69
N SER A 189 -9.59 1.97 -14.39
CA SER A 189 -9.45 0.67 -13.76
C SER A 189 -10.00 0.67 -12.33
N ALA A 190 -9.80 1.74 -11.56
CA ALA A 190 -10.34 1.86 -10.22
C ALA A 190 -11.88 1.91 -10.22
N ILE A 191 -12.47 2.66 -11.15
CA ILE A 191 -13.91 2.76 -11.31
C ILE A 191 -14.54 1.44 -11.78
N LEU A 192 -13.92 0.73 -12.73
CA LEU A 192 -14.42 -0.54 -13.25
C LEU A 192 -14.33 -1.68 -12.24
N GLN A 193 -13.40 -1.64 -11.31
CA GLN A 193 -13.26 -2.63 -10.25
C GLN A 193 -14.37 -2.53 -9.20
N LEU A 194 -14.87 -1.31 -8.94
CA LEU A 194 -15.87 -1.10 -7.91
C LEU A 194 -17.22 -1.69 -8.35
N PRO A 195 -17.94 -2.37 -7.43
CA PRO A 195 -19.27 -2.84 -7.71
C PRO A 195 -20.18 -1.64 -8.02
N VAL A 196 -20.96 -1.73 -9.06
CA VAL A 196 -22.00 -0.75 -9.34
C VAL A 196 -23.03 -0.83 -8.21
N LYS A 197 -23.35 0.30 -7.58
CA LYS A 197 -24.45 0.39 -6.61
C LYS A 197 -25.66 -0.31 -7.23
N ALA A 198 -26.07 -1.43 -6.67
CA ALA A 198 -27.28 -2.09 -7.15
C ALA A 198 -28.41 -1.09 -7.01
N ALA A 199 -29.18 -0.92 -8.08
CA ALA A 199 -30.34 -0.05 -8.11
C ALA A 199 -31.45 -0.65 -7.21
N GLU A 200 -31.24 -0.58 -5.91
CA GLU A 200 -32.18 -1.10 -4.89
C GLU A 200 -33.22 -0.04 -4.50
N ASP A 201 -33.09 1.19 -4.97
CA ASP A 201 -34.03 2.28 -4.67
C ASP A 201 -35.07 2.55 -5.77
N ALA A 202 -35.21 1.66 -6.75
CA ALA A 202 -36.22 1.82 -7.80
C ALA A 202 -37.50 0.98 -7.57
N ALA A 203 -37.68 0.40 -6.40
CA ALA A 203 -38.83 -0.42 -6.04
C ALA A 203 -39.29 -0.18 -4.58
N ALA A 204 -39.60 1.07 -4.26
CA ALA A 204 -40.35 1.43 -3.04
C ALA A 204 -41.40 2.51 -3.39
#